data_cc786517b54f9fac541ae4486d090da6
#
_entry.id   cc786517b54f9fac541ae4486d090da6
#
_cell.length_a   1.000
_cell.length_b   1.000
_cell.length_c   1.000
_cell.angle_alpha   90.00
_cell.angle_beta   90.00
_cell.angle_gamma   90.00
#
_symmetry.space_group_name_H-M   'P 1'
#
loop_
_entity.id
_entity.type
_entity.pdbx_description
1 polymer ?
#
loop_
_entity_poly.entity_id
_entity_poly.type
_entity_poly.pdbx_seq_one_letter_code
_entity_poly.pdbx_strand_id
1 'polypeptide(L)'
;MSVMKRLIRYTLVLASVLICADAAYLSGANMRNFIESVRRRALVVYVGSVREVRLLQRTKFDIKAKADIAIKAVMRTPGTNPPQATIEYSSFDEETPMLEGGPQYQLRPGATVIVFANSFEASIPPGYLLQGSREELLQRIEALRDALREMSAAKLQLNEITEQDRDVQLSLYDKLTAYLRAVK
;
A
#
# COMPACT_ATOMS: atom_id res chain seq x y z
N MET A 1 16.00 8.14 -52.11
CA MET A 1 16.12 7.00 -51.13
C MET A 1 16.35 7.41 -49.67
N SER A 2 16.62 8.68 -49.36
CA SER A 2 16.97 9.13 -47.97
C SER A 2 15.77 9.42 -47.07
N VAL A 3 14.69 9.98 -47.58
CA VAL A 3 13.51 10.42 -46.77
C VAL A 3 12.72 9.27 -46.21
N MET A 4 12.51 8.20 -46.98
CA MET A 4 11.76 7.02 -46.60
C MET A 4 12.45 6.22 -45.46
N LYS A 5 13.79 6.19 -45.44
CA LYS A 5 14.56 5.56 -44.34
C LYS A 5 14.47 6.34 -43.03
N ARG A 6 14.31 7.65 -43.07
CA ARG A 6 14.10 8.49 -41.89
C ARG A 6 12.70 8.32 -41.34
N LEU A 7 11.67 8.26 -42.19
CA LEU A 7 10.29 8.05 -41.76
C LEU A 7 10.11 6.69 -41.02
N ILE A 8 10.71 5.61 -41.55
CA ILE A 8 10.64 4.29 -40.94
C ILE A 8 11.35 4.27 -39.58
N ARG A 9 12.44 5.00 -39.39
CA ARG A 9 13.12 5.09 -38.09
C ARG A 9 12.29 5.85 -37.05
N TYR A 10 11.60 6.91 -37.43
CA TYR A 10 10.74 7.66 -36.50
C TYR A 10 9.49 6.88 -36.11
N THR A 11 8.87 6.14 -37.02
CA THR A 11 7.74 5.26 -36.70
C THR A 11 8.13 4.10 -35.77
N LEU A 12 9.33 3.51 -35.95
CA LEU A 12 9.82 2.45 -35.06
C LEU A 12 10.15 2.96 -33.65
N VAL A 13 10.72 4.16 -33.52
CA VAL A 13 10.99 4.77 -32.21
C VAL A 13 9.70 5.17 -31.49
N LEU A 14 8.73 5.73 -32.22
CA LEU A 14 7.41 6.05 -31.62
C LEU A 14 6.66 4.79 -31.16
N ALA A 15 6.70 3.72 -31.93
CA ALA A 15 6.07 2.46 -31.58
C ALA A 15 6.73 1.82 -30.33
N SER A 16 8.06 1.87 -30.22
CA SER A 16 8.76 1.35 -29.03
C SER A 16 8.49 2.16 -27.77
N VAL A 17 8.37 3.49 -27.85
CA VAL A 17 8.03 4.35 -26.71
C VAL A 17 6.59 4.10 -26.24
N LEU A 18 5.64 3.89 -27.17
CA LEU A 18 4.25 3.56 -26.83
C LEU A 18 4.17 2.20 -26.14
N ILE A 19 4.87 1.18 -26.63
CA ILE A 19 4.87 -0.18 -26.02
C ILE A 19 5.48 -0.15 -24.61
N CYS A 20 6.54 0.62 -24.40
CA CYS A 20 7.14 0.77 -23.06
C CYS A 20 6.21 1.52 -22.09
N ALA A 21 5.48 2.53 -22.55
CA ALA A 21 4.51 3.26 -21.74
C ALA A 21 3.33 2.38 -21.33
N ASP A 22 2.81 1.57 -22.25
CA ASP A 22 1.72 0.62 -21.95
C ASP A 22 2.18 -0.48 -20.99
N ALA A 23 3.39 -1.02 -21.13
CA ALA A 23 3.93 -2.03 -20.23
C ALA A 23 4.14 -1.47 -18.81
N ALA A 24 4.63 -0.26 -18.66
CA ALA A 24 4.79 0.41 -17.37
C ALA A 24 3.43 0.73 -16.72
N TYR A 25 2.45 1.14 -17.50
CA TYR A 25 1.09 1.39 -17.02
C TYR A 25 0.40 0.10 -16.55
N LEU A 26 0.50 -1.00 -17.31
CA LEU A 26 -0.02 -2.31 -16.95
C LEU A 26 0.65 -2.86 -15.69
N SER A 27 1.96 -2.69 -15.53
CA SER A 27 2.68 -3.08 -14.33
C SER A 27 2.21 -2.30 -13.10
N GLY A 28 2.03 -0.98 -13.21
CA GLY A 28 1.53 -0.14 -12.13
C GLY A 28 0.08 -0.44 -11.76
N ALA A 29 -0.78 -0.74 -12.74
CA ALA A 29 -2.17 -1.15 -12.51
C ALA A 29 -2.25 -2.51 -11.80
N ASN A 30 -1.44 -3.49 -12.22
CA ASN A 30 -1.38 -4.81 -11.61
C ASN A 30 -0.89 -4.74 -10.16
N MET A 31 0.14 -3.94 -9.88
CA MET A 31 0.64 -3.73 -8.52
C MET A 31 -0.42 -3.08 -7.62
N ARG A 32 -1.14 -2.08 -8.12
CA ARG A 32 -2.22 -1.40 -7.38
C ARG A 32 -3.35 -2.39 -7.04
N ASN A 33 -3.80 -3.17 -8.01
CA ASN A 33 -4.84 -4.18 -7.81
C ASN A 33 -4.41 -5.26 -6.81
N PHE A 34 -3.15 -5.68 -6.87
CA PHE A 34 -2.57 -6.60 -5.89
C PHE A 34 -2.61 -6.00 -4.47
N ILE A 35 -2.13 -4.77 -4.27
CA ILE A 35 -2.15 -4.09 -2.96
C ILE A 35 -3.59 -3.98 -2.42
N GLU A 36 -4.55 -3.60 -3.25
CA GLU A 36 -5.95 -3.51 -2.84
C GLU A 36 -6.54 -4.88 -2.47
N SER A 37 -6.20 -5.93 -3.21
CA SER A 37 -6.65 -7.30 -2.89
C SER A 37 -6.14 -7.74 -1.52
N VAL A 38 -4.89 -7.41 -1.20
CA VAL A 38 -4.27 -7.70 0.07
C VAL A 38 -4.96 -6.99 1.22
N ARG A 39 -5.21 -5.68 1.08
CA ARG A 39 -5.90 -4.89 2.10
C ARG A 39 -7.30 -5.41 2.39
N ARG A 40 -8.03 -5.86 1.37
CA ARG A 40 -9.34 -6.49 1.53
C ARG A 40 -9.30 -7.78 2.33
N ARG A 41 -8.30 -8.63 2.04
CA ARG A 41 -8.14 -9.96 2.67
C ARG A 41 -7.48 -9.91 4.04
N ALA A 42 -6.98 -8.76 4.49
CA ALA A 42 -6.35 -8.61 5.78
C ALA A 42 -7.29 -9.02 6.92
N LEU A 43 -6.88 -9.97 7.74
CA LEU A 43 -7.64 -10.44 8.90
C LEU A 43 -7.59 -9.44 10.05
N VAL A 44 -6.47 -8.71 10.17
CA VAL A 44 -6.21 -7.75 11.23
C VAL A 44 -5.96 -6.38 10.60
N VAL A 45 -6.70 -5.37 11.06
CA VAL A 45 -6.48 -3.98 10.68
C VAL A 45 -6.48 -3.12 11.93
N TYR A 46 -5.42 -2.36 12.13
CA TYR A 46 -5.29 -1.50 13.28
C TYR A 46 -4.57 -0.18 12.97
N VAL A 47 -4.83 0.82 13.79
CA VAL A 47 -4.09 2.08 13.84
C VAL A 47 -3.15 2.03 15.05
N GLY A 48 -1.91 2.42 14.86
CA GLY A 48 -0.92 2.43 15.92
C GLY A 48 0.12 3.53 15.76
N SER A 49 0.96 3.65 16.78
CA SER A 49 2.15 4.51 16.78
C SER A 49 3.39 3.65 16.91
N VAL A 50 4.35 3.87 16.06
CA VAL A 50 5.66 3.20 16.10
C VAL A 50 6.38 3.60 17.39
N ARG A 51 6.75 2.63 18.22
CA ARG A 51 7.51 2.83 19.46
C ARG A 51 9.00 2.76 19.19
N GLU A 52 9.41 1.70 18.52
CA GLU A 52 10.81 1.39 18.29
C GLU A 52 10.97 0.79 16.90
N VAL A 53 12.11 1.05 16.27
CA VAL A 53 12.52 0.41 15.03
C VAL A 53 13.91 -0.17 15.23
N ARG A 54 14.05 -1.46 14.95
CA ARG A 54 15.30 -2.19 15.03
C ARG A 54 15.72 -2.69 13.66
N LEU A 55 16.96 -2.39 13.28
CA LEU A 55 17.57 -2.94 12.09
C LEU A 55 17.86 -4.42 12.31
N LEU A 56 17.37 -5.28 11.42
CA LEU A 56 17.65 -6.71 11.45
C LEU A 56 18.79 -7.09 10.50
N GLN A 57 18.77 -6.54 9.30
CA GLN A 57 19.74 -6.83 8.26
C GLN A 57 19.88 -5.63 7.32
N ARG A 58 21.11 -5.38 6.88
CA ARG A 58 21.44 -4.42 5.83
C ARG A 58 22.22 -5.10 4.74
N THR A 59 21.75 -5.00 3.52
CA THR A 59 22.47 -5.40 2.30
C THR A 59 22.83 -4.17 1.49
N LYS A 60 23.45 -4.34 0.34
CA LYS A 60 23.76 -3.21 -0.56
C LYS A 60 22.50 -2.48 -1.05
N PHE A 61 21.35 -3.18 -1.12
CA PHE A 61 20.14 -2.66 -1.78
C PHE A 61 18.92 -2.63 -0.86
N ASP A 62 18.92 -3.43 0.21
CA ASP A 62 17.77 -3.62 1.10
C ASP A 62 18.14 -3.49 2.56
N ILE A 63 17.22 -2.91 3.31
CA ILE A 63 17.21 -2.94 4.75
C ILE A 63 16.02 -3.79 5.19
N LYS A 64 16.25 -4.79 6.04
CA LYS A 64 15.18 -5.44 6.80
C LYS A 64 15.14 -4.86 8.20
N ALA A 65 13.96 -4.46 8.61
CA ALA A 65 13.74 -3.86 9.91
C ALA A 65 12.53 -4.47 10.61
N LYS A 66 12.50 -4.32 11.92
CA LYS A 66 11.41 -4.71 12.80
C LYS A 66 10.93 -3.48 13.55
N ALA A 67 9.61 -3.27 13.56
CA ALA A 67 9.01 -2.20 14.33
C ALA A 67 8.05 -2.74 15.39
N ASP A 68 8.17 -2.22 16.59
CA ASP A 68 7.22 -2.41 17.67
C ASP A 68 6.20 -1.27 17.66
N ILE A 69 4.93 -1.61 17.59
CA ILE A 69 3.82 -0.68 17.40
C ILE A 69 2.90 -0.71 18.61
N ALA A 70 2.68 0.44 19.24
CA ALA A 70 1.62 0.61 20.22
C ALA A 70 0.29 0.71 19.50
N ILE A 71 -0.60 -0.25 19.68
CA ILE A 71 -1.93 -0.23 19.08
C ILE A 71 -2.78 0.84 19.77
N LYS A 72 -3.38 1.71 18.98
CA LYS A 72 -4.29 2.78 19.42
C LYS A 72 -5.74 2.41 19.22
N ALA A 73 -6.04 1.72 18.11
CA ALA A 73 -7.37 1.23 17.80
C ALA A 73 -7.29 0.02 16.87
N VAL A 74 -8.15 -0.97 17.09
CA VAL A 74 -8.31 -2.12 16.20
C VAL A 74 -9.61 -1.95 15.43
N MET A 75 -9.51 -2.00 14.10
CA MET A 75 -10.64 -1.80 13.18
C MET A 75 -11.24 -3.13 12.72
N ARG A 76 -10.39 -4.17 12.63
CA ARG A 76 -10.75 -5.54 12.25
C ARG A 76 -9.85 -6.52 12.98
N THR A 77 -10.44 -7.57 13.56
CA THR A 77 -9.71 -8.71 14.12
C THR A 77 -10.64 -9.92 14.28
N PRO A 78 -10.14 -11.13 14.12
CA PRO A 78 -10.89 -12.34 14.44
C PRO A 78 -10.83 -12.70 15.94
N GLY A 79 -10.01 -12.03 16.75
CA GLY A 79 -9.74 -12.40 18.13
C GLY A 79 -9.56 -11.22 19.08
N THR A 80 -8.74 -11.43 20.11
CA THR A 80 -8.43 -10.43 21.13
C THR A 80 -7.58 -9.29 20.61
N ASN A 81 -7.68 -8.13 21.24
CA ASN A 81 -6.94 -6.93 20.90
C ASN A 81 -5.72 -6.78 21.82
N PRO A 82 -4.50 -7.11 21.36
CA PRO A 82 -3.31 -6.88 22.16
C PRO A 82 -2.98 -5.38 22.20
N PRO A 83 -2.28 -4.89 23.24
CA PRO A 83 -1.88 -3.49 23.34
C PRO A 83 -0.73 -3.13 22.40
N GLN A 84 -0.06 -4.14 21.85
CA GLN A 84 1.13 -3.99 21.01
C GLN A 84 1.09 -4.98 19.84
N ALA A 85 1.74 -4.60 18.77
CA ALA A 85 2.02 -5.45 17.62
C ALA A 85 3.48 -5.30 17.21
N THR A 86 3.99 -6.32 16.53
CA THR A 86 5.35 -6.31 15.98
C THR A 86 5.27 -6.63 14.50
N ILE A 87 5.91 -5.80 13.67
CA ILE A 87 5.98 -6.04 12.23
C ILE A 87 7.42 -6.10 11.76
N GLU A 88 7.68 -7.01 10.84
CA GLU A 88 8.91 -7.04 10.05
C GLU A 88 8.62 -6.52 8.65
N TYR A 89 9.48 -5.68 8.11
CA TYR A 89 9.27 -5.02 6.83
C TYR A 89 10.57 -4.73 6.11
N SER A 90 10.48 -4.56 4.80
CA SER A 90 11.60 -4.07 3.99
C SER A 90 11.59 -2.55 3.92
N SER A 91 12.78 -1.98 3.95
CA SER A 91 13.04 -0.55 3.83
C SER A 91 14.16 -0.33 2.82
N PHE A 92 14.46 0.92 2.53
CA PHE A 92 15.56 1.31 1.65
C PHE A 92 16.53 2.22 2.38
N ASP A 93 17.75 2.26 1.90
CA ASP A 93 18.75 3.20 2.35
C ASP A 93 18.54 4.54 1.64
N GLU A 94 18.46 5.63 2.40
CA GLU A 94 18.35 6.99 1.83
C GLU A 94 19.56 7.34 0.94
N GLU A 95 20.73 6.74 1.23
CA GLU A 95 21.97 6.94 0.48
C GLU A 95 21.99 6.18 -0.86
N THR A 96 21.17 5.14 -0.99
CA THR A 96 21.11 4.31 -2.21
C THR A 96 19.65 4.01 -2.56
N PRO A 97 18.92 4.99 -3.11
CA PRO A 97 17.53 4.79 -3.49
C PRO A 97 17.43 3.70 -4.57
N MET A 98 16.61 2.69 -4.32
CA MET A 98 16.32 1.67 -5.32
C MET A 98 15.44 2.24 -6.41
N LEU A 99 15.90 2.13 -7.65
CA LEU A 99 15.17 2.52 -8.85
C LEU A 99 14.06 1.52 -9.23
N GLU A 100 14.15 0.28 -8.73
CA GLU A 100 13.21 -0.80 -9.01
C GLU A 100 12.77 -1.46 -7.70
N GLY A 101 11.49 -1.41 -7.40
CA GLY A 101 10.89 -2.04 -6.24
C GLY A 101 9.55 -1.40 -5.87
N GLY A 102 8.69 -2.16 -5.21
CA GLY A 102 7.44 -1.64 -4.67
C GLY A 102 7.67 -0.62 -3.55
N PRO A 103 6.61 0.07 -3.09
CA PRO A 103 6.73 1.05 -2.02
C PRO A 103 7.31 0.40 -0.78
N GLN A 104 8.42 0.94 -0.33
CA GLN A 104 9.11 0.52 0.89
C GLN A 104 8.75 1.48 2.03
N TYR A 105 8.98 1.05 3.27
CA TYR A 105 8.59 1.80 4.44
C TYR A 105 9.80 2.41 5.13
N GLN A 106 9.70 3.68 5.48
CA GLN A 106 10.64 4.37 6.35
C GLN A 106 9.95 4.69 7.68
N LEU A 107 9.79 3.68 8.52
CA LEU A 107 9.18 3.88 9.83
C LEU A 107 10.16 4.58 10.78
N ARG A 108 9.62 5.53 11.55
CA ARG A 108 10.36 6.24 12.60
C ARG A 108 9.56 6.20 13.89
N PRO A 109 10.20 6.16 15.05
CA PRO A 109 9.53 6.28 16.34
C PRO A 109 8.61 7.52 16.36
N GLY A 110 7.39 7.35 16.88
CA GLY A 110 6.34 8.38 16.89
C GLY A 110 5.46 8.42 15.64
N ALA A 111 5.85 7.79 14.53
CA ALA A 111 5.03 7.76 13.33
C ALA A 111 3.69 7.05 13.54
N THR A 112 2.62 7.61 13.00
CA THR A 112 1.32 6.95 12.96
C THR A 112 1.24 6.03 11.76
N VAL A 113 0.72 4.83 11.97
CA VAL A 113 0.57 3.79 10.94
C VAL A 113 -0.81 3.17 10.96
N ILE A 114 -1.31 2.80 9.79
CA ILE A 114 -2.44 1.89 9.60
C ILE A 114 -1.88 0.61 9.00
N VAL A 115 -2.04 -0.50 9.68
CA VAL A 115 -1.49 -1.80 9.28
C VAL A 115 -2.62 -2.73 8.85
N PHE A 116 -2.41 -3.38 7.70
CA PHE A 116 -3.26 -4.42 7.14
C PHE A 116 -2.45 -5.73 7.15
N ALA A 117 -2.80 -6.67 8.01
CA ALA A 117 -2.01 -7.87 8.25
C ALA A 117 -2.89 -9.10 8.48
N ASN A 118 -2.27 -10.27 8.53
CA ASN A 118 -2.97 -11.50 8.89
C ASN A 118 -2.86 -11.84 10.39
N SER A 119 -1.96 -11.16 11.10
CA SER A 119 -1.79 -11.28 12.56
C SER A 119 -1.17 -9.99 13.12
N PHE A 120 -1.11 -9.89 14.46
CA PHE A 120 -0.43 -8.78 15.14
C PHE A 120 1.11 -8.93 15.15
N GLU A 121 1.60 -10.12 14.84
CA GLU A 121 3.02 -10.40 14.59
C GLU A 121 3.13 -10.86 13.13
N ALA A 122 3.61 -10.00 12.25
CA ALA A 122 3.60 -10.27 10.83
C ALA A 122 4.82 -9.71 10.11
N SER A 123 5.25 -10.41 9.07
CA SER A 123 6.10 -9.85 8.03
C SER A 123 5.22 -9.10 7.02
N ILE A 124 5.51 -7.84 6.80
CA ILE A 124 4.68 -6.92 6.02
C ILE A 124 5.32 -6.67 4.66
N PRO A 125 4.74 -7.20 3.57
CA PRO A 125 5.13 -6.83 2.22
C PRO A 125 4.76 -5.38 1.89
N PRO A 126 5.32 -4.80 0.81
CA PRO A 126 4.94 -3.49 0.33
C PRO A 126 3.42 -3.35 0.14
N GLY A 127 2.86 -2.21 0.54
CA GLY A 127 1.44 -1.90 0.39
C GLY A 127 0.51 -2.29 1.54
N TYR A 128 0.99 -3.07 2.49
CA TYR A 128 0.23 -3.51 3.67
C TYR A 128 0.17 -2.46 4.78
N LEU A 129 0.93 -1.39 4.67
CA LEU A 129 1.02 -0.36 5.68
C LEU A 129 0.83 1.01 5.03
N LEU A 130 0.07 1.87 5.68
CA LEU A 130 0.00 3.30 5.41
C LEU A 130 0.67 4.04 6.55
N GLN A 131 1.54 4.97 6.23
CA GLN A 131 2.23 5.84 7.19
C GLN A 131 2.06 7.30 6.78
N GLY A 132 2.05 8.19 7.73
CA GLY A 132 1.96 9.63 7.49
C GLY A 132 1.42 10.38 8.70
N SER A 133 1.23 11.67 8.54
CA SER A 133 0.44 12.46 9.48
C SER A 133 -1.01 11.97 9.49
N ARG A 134 -1.74 12.34 10.53
CA ARG A 134 -3.16 12.00 10.64
C ARG A 134 -3.96 12.52 9.42
N GLU A 135 -3.68 13.72 8.99
CA GLU A 135 -4.31 14.38 7.85
C GLU A 135 -4.03 13.64 6.54
N GLU A 136 -2.78 13.24 6.32
CA GLU A 136 -2.39 12.45 5.14
C GLU A 136 -3.05 11.08 5.13
N LEU A 137 -3.10 10.40 6.29
CA LEU A 137 -3.77 9.12 6.42
C LEU A 137 -5.27 9.25 6.18
N LEU A 138 -5.90 10.31 6.71
CA LEU A 138 -7.32 10.59 6.49
C LEU A 138 -7.61 10.78 4.99
N GLN A 139 -6.85 11.64 4.31
CA GLN A 139 -7.01 11.87 2.88
C GLN A 139 -6.84 10.58 2.05
N ARG A 140 -5.84 9.75 2.40
CA ARG A 140 -5.63 8.46 1.71
C ARG A 140 -6.78 7.49 1.92
N ILE A 141 -7.31 7.37 3.14
CA ILE A 141 -8.44 6.48 3.43
C ILE A 141 -9.72 6.97 2.74
N GLU A 142 -9.97 8.28 2.73
CA GLU A 142 -11.10 8.86 2.01
C GLU A 142 -11.00 8.62 0.50
N ALA A 143 -9.83 8.82 -0.09
CA ALA A 143 -9.60 8.53 -1.51
C ALA A 143 -9.82 7.05 -1.85
N LEU A 144 -9.36 6.11 -1.02
CA LEU A 144 -9.59 4.68 -1.20
C LEU A 144 -11.07 4.32 -1.08
N ARG A 145 -11.78 4.91 -0.10
CA ARG A 145 -13.21 4.71 0.09
C ARG A 145 -14.01 5.21 -1.11
N ASP A 146 -13.73 6.42 -1.56
CA ASP A 146 -14.47 7.05 -2.65
C ASP A 146 -14.20 6.33 -3.98
N ALA A 147 -12.96 5.93 -4.25
CA ALA A 147 -12.63 5.09 -5.42
C ALA A 147 -13.37 3.76 -5.42
N LEU A 148 -13.51 3.10 -4.26
CA LEU A 148 -14.26 1.85 -4.15
C LEU A 148 -15.77 2.06 -4.29
N ARG A 149 -16.30 3.16 -3.78
CA ARG A 149 -17.73 3.54 -3.89
C ARG A 149 -18.15 3.84 -5.33
N GLU A 150 -17.27 4.50 -6.09
CA GLU A 150 -17.50 4.88 -7.48
C GLU A 150 -17.20 3.74 -8.47
N MET A 151 -16.69 2.60 -7.99
CA MET A 151 -16.34 1.48 -8.85
C MET A 151 -17.57 0.87 -9.49
N SER A 152 -17.61 0.83 -10.84
CA SER A 152 -18.72 0.23 -11.58
C SER A 152 -18.78 -1.29 -11.39
N ALA A 153 -19.95 -1.89 -11.60
CA ALA A 153 -20.15 -3.34 -11.50
C ALA A 153 -19.18 -4.13 -12.39
N ALA A 154 -18.90 -3.66 -13.61
CA ALA A 154 -17.93 -4.29 -14.50
C ALA A 154 -16.50 -4.25 -13.94
N LYS A 155 -16.10 -3.14 -13.29
CA LYS A 155 -14.80 -3.04 -12.62
C LYS A 155 -14.72 -3.91 -11.36
N LEU A 156 -15.81 -4.02 -10.61
CA LEU A 156 -15.87 -4.93 -9.46
C LEU A 156 -15.66 -6.37 -9.91
N GLN A 157 -16.37 -6.80 -10.95
CA GLN A 157 -16.21 -8.15 -11.50
C GLN A 157 -14.80 -8.40 -12.02
N LEU A 158 -14.21 -7.46 -12.75
CA LEU A 158 -12.83 -7.56 -13.27
C LEU A 158 -11.79 -7.71 -12.14
N ASN A 159 -12.03 -7.13 -10.97
CA ASN A 159 -11.16 -7.19 -9.81
C ASN A 159 -11.57 -8.29 -8.82
N GLU A 160 -12.48 -9.18 -9.19
CA GLU A 160 -12.99 -10.26 -8.33
C GLU A 160 -13.51 -9.75 -6.98
N ILE A 161 -14.20 -8.60 -6.99
CA ILE A 161 -14.81 -8.00 -5.81
C ILE A 161 -16.30 -8.26 -5.83
N THR A 162 -16.81 -8.99 -4.85
CA THR A 162 -18.26 -9.13 -4.66
C THR A 162 -18.84 -7.85 -4.06
N GLU A 163 -20.14 -7.63 -4.19
CA GLU A 163 -20.85 -6.54 -3.54
C GLU A 163 -20.67 -6.61 -2.01
N GLN A 164 -20.71 -7.83 -1.45
CA GLN A 164 -20.48 -8.05 -0.02
C GLN A 164 -19.06 -7.64 0.40
N ASP A 165 -18.03 -7.99 -0.38
CA ASP A 165 -16.64 -7.58 -0.11
C ASP A 165 -16.50 -6.06 -0.15
N ARG A 166 -17.15 -5.41 -1.13
CA ARG A 166 -17.18 -3.96 -1.25
C ARG A 166 -17.78 -3.32 -0.01
N ASP A 167 -18.93 -3.78 0.45
CA ASP A 167 -19.64 -3.22 1.60
C ASP A 167 -18.84 -3.41 2.89
N VAL A 168 -18.23 -4.58 3.11
CA VAL A 168 -17.34 -4.85 4.22
C VAL A 168 -16.13 -3.91 4.21
N GLN A 169 -15.55 -3.67 3.04
CA GLN A 169 -14.39 -2.80 2.91
C GLN A 169 -14.76 -1.32 3.07
N LEU A 170 -15.90 -0.88 2.56
CA LEU A 170 -16.42 0.48 2.78
C LEU A 170 -16.67 0.73 4.26
N SER A 171 -17.30 -0.22 4.96
CA SER A 171 -17.51 -0.14 6.42
C SER A 171 -16.18 -0.01 7.18
N LEU A 172 -15.13 -0.71 6.76
CA LEU A 172 -13.80 -0.58 7.36
C LEU A 172 -13.22 0.83 7.13
N TYR A 173 -13.32 1.37 5.91
CA TYR A 173 -12.82 2.71 5.61
C TYR A 173 -13.61 3.79 6.35
N ASP A 174 -14.91 3.62 6.53
CA ASP A 174 -15.73 4.54 7.33
C ASP A 174 -15.31 4.52 8.82
N LYS A 175 -15.02 3.35 9.40
CA LYS A 175 -14.48 3.22 10.77
C LYS A 175 -13.12 3.91 10.91
N LEU A 176 -12.22 3.71 9.96
CA LEU A 176 -10.90 4.37 9.93
C LEU A 176 -11.05 5.90 9.82
N THR A 177 -11.90 6.37 8.93
CA THR A 177 -12.19 7.80 8.76
C THR A 177 -12.75 8.41 10.04
N ALA A 178 -13.73 7.76 10.66
CA ALA A 178 -14.33 8.22 11.93
C ALA A 178 -13.29 8.30 13.04
N TYR A 179 -12.44 7.28 13.19
CA TYR A 179 -11.36 7.27 14.16
C TYR A 179 -10.35 8.40 13.93
N LEU A 180 -9.85 8.54 12.69
CA LEU A 180 -8.86 9.56 12.35
C LEU A 180 -9.40 10.98 12.53
N ARG A 181 -10.70 11.20 12.39
CA ARG A 181 -11.34 12.50 12.66
C ARG A 181 -11.52 12.78 14.15
N ALA A 182 -11.79 11.75 14.96
CA ALA A 182 -12.07 11.88 16.39
C ALA A 182 -10.81 12.11 17.25
N VAL A 183 -9.66 11.57 16.84
CA VAL A 183 -8.40 11.75 17.57
C VAL A 183 -7.88 13.16 17.33
N LYS A 184 -7.73 13.94 18.41
CA LYS A 184 -7.14 15.29 18.39
C LYS A 184 -5.62 15.24 18.50
#